data_a7b9d7bcd6ddeae13a1ccd0d8aed385d
#
_entry.id   a7b9d7bcd6ddeae13a1ccd0d8aed385d
#
_cell.length_a   1.000
_cell.length_b   1.000
_cell.length_c   1.000
_cell.angle_alpha   90.00
_cell.angle_beta   90.00
_cell.angle_gamma   90.00
#
_symmetry.space_group_name_H-M   'P 1'
#
loop_
_entity.id
_entity.type
_entity.pdbx_description
1 polymer ?
#
loop_
_entity_poly.entity_id
_entity_poly.type
_entity_poly.pdbx_seq_one_letter_code
_entity_poly.pdbx_strand_id
1 'polypeptide(L)'
;MTTTTADVIGRARLGPIADAVAGAIHDLVERDALHRMCVRDHTLWSDDPTEIADRLGWLSVVGEMAEQVGELEAMAAEAAADGLRHAVLLGMGGSSLFPEVLWRSFGSAPAHLDLTVLDTTDPAAIARVSAELDLDACLFVAASKSGTTIETTSQLAHFWELTGGDARRFMVVSDPGTELARLGQERGFRRVYENRPDIGGRYSALSYFGLVPAALLGVDLAALLARVPALAVATTGPAPEPELPGEEHPAVVLGATIAAAAQAGRDKLTLVLPHEIGAFGLWLEQLVAESTGKQGTGIIPVTGEHLGRTQDYGDDRCFVAVGYRPGLDDLAEAGHPVMELAYRDRFDLGGLVMVWEQAVALAGAVLGINPFDQPDVAAAKAATSAVLDHGQPEIDHVPLATLVDQVGPDDYLAFQAFVDPGDAELLRGLQEARMKLRGRLRVATTVGVGPRFLHSTGQLHKGGPPKGVFVQVLGDDPDDVAIPGKPFGFSALKTAQAAGDLLALQLRGLRAGRVRIDELLAVAT
;
A
#
# COMPACT_ATOMS: atom_id res chain seq x y z
N MET A 1 22.04 -21.13 -6.81
CA MET A 1 22.61 -20.18 -7.79
C MET A 1 22.70 -18.85 -7.08
N THR A 2 23.87 -18.29 -6.97
CA THR A 2 24.11 -16.96 -6.35
C THR A 2 23.41 -15.91 -7.21
N THR A 3 22.45 -15.19 -6.64
CA THR A 3 21.77 -14.08 -7.32
C THR A 3 22.73 -12.90 -7.38
N THR A 4 23.04 -12.41 -8.56
CA THR A 4 23.89 -11.21 -8.73
C THR A 4 23.01 -9.95 -8.81
N THR A 5 23.61 -8.77 -8.61
CA THR A 5 22.93 -7.48 -8.80
C THR A 5 22.30 -7.39 -10.19
N ALA A 6 22.99 -7.88 -11.21
CA ALA A 6 22.49 -7.93 -12.59
C ALA A 6 21.26 -8.83 -12.77
N ASP A 7 21.04 -9.79 -11.86
CA ASP A 7 19.85 -10.64 -11.88
C ASP A 7 18.59 -9.91 -11.34
N VAL A 8 18.76 -8.80 -10.61
CA VAL A 8 17.67 -8.01 -10.01
C VAL A 8 17.61 -6.60 -10.59
N ILE A 9 18.74 -5.93 -10.74
CA ILE A 9 18.82 -4.63 -11.40
C ILE A 9 19.25 -4.85 -12.85
N GLY A 10 18.31 -4.78 -13.76
CA GLY A 10 18.57 -4.97 -15.17
C GLY A 10 19.40 -3.85 -15.76
N ARG A 11 19.05 -2.59 -15.50
CA ARG A 11 19.74 -1.41 -16.06
C ARG A 11 19.46 -0.16 -15.24
N ALA A 12 20.47 0.71 -15.08
CA ALA A 12 20.31 2.01 -14.44
C ALA A 12 20.95 3.11 -15.30
N ARG A 13 20.18 4.15 -15.60
CA ARG A 13 20.59 5.36 -16.31
C ARG A 13 20.20 6.55 -15.47
N LEU A 14 21.07 6.91 -14.53
CA LEU A 14 20.77 7.84 -13.44
C LEU A 14 20.98 9.32 -13.84
N GLY A 15 21.65 9.56 -14.97
CA GLY A 15 21.82 10.91 -15.51
C GLY A 15 22.32 11.91 -14.45
N PRO A 16 21.57 12.98 -14.19
CA PRO A 16 22.02 14.08 -13.33
C PRO A 16 22.16 13.71 -11.84
N ILE A 17 21.65 12.56 -11.39
CA ILE A 17 21.77 12.12 -9.99
C ILE A 17 22.83 11.02 -9.78
N ALA A 18 23.57 10.64 -10.81
CA ALA A 18 24.53 9.52 -10.72
C ALA A 18 25.53 9.67 -9.58
N ASP A 19 26.13 10.85 -9.44
CA ASP A 19 27.12 11.13 -8.37
C ASP A 19 26.46 11.13 -6.98
N ALA A 20 25.24 11.66 -6.87
CA ALA A 20 24.47 11.65 -5.61
C ALA A 20 24.12 10.22 -5.18
N VAL A 21 23.73 9.36 -6.14
CA VAL A 21 23.47 7.94 -5.88
C VAL A 21 24.74 7.20 -5.46
N ALA A 22 25.85 7.44 -6.16
CA ALA A 22 27.14 6.85 -5.80
C ALA A 22 27.55 7.25 -4.37
N GLY A 23 27.35 8.53 -4.00
CA GLY A 23 27.61 9.02 -2.64
C GLY A 23 26.70 8.35 -1.59
N ALA A 24 25.41 8.16 -1.89
CA ALA A 24 24.48 7.50 -0.98
C ALA A 24 24.78 6.00 -0.82
N ILE A 25 25.19 5.32 -1.89
CA ILE A 25 25.67 3.92 -1.81
C ILE A 25 26.91 3.85 -0.91
N HIS A 26 27.88 4.74 -1.13
CA HIS A 26 29.10 4.79 -0.34
C HIS A 26 28.81 5.02 1.16
N ASP A 27 27.92 5.97 1.50
CA ASP A 27 27.49 6.21 2.88
C ASP A 27 26.85 4.96 3.52
N LEU A 28 25.94 4.29 2.81
CA LEU A 28 25.32 3.06 3.30
C LEU A 28 26.34 1.94 3.54
N VAL A 29 27.35 1.82 2.67
CA VAL A 29 28.41 0.82 2.79
C VAL A 29 29.35 1.16 3.95
N GLU A 30 29.80 2.42 4.08
CA GLU A 30 30.66 2.85 5.19
C GLU A 30 29.99 2.68 6.56
N ARG A 31 28.64 2.88 6.61
CA ARG A 31 27.85 2.67 7.83
C ARG A 31 27.50 1.20 8.08
N ASP A 32 27.95 0.29 7.22
CA ASP A 32 27.58 -1.14 7.28
C ASP A 32 26.04 -1.35 7.35
N ALA A 33 25.30 -0.51 6.63
CA ALA A 33 23.86 -0.37 6.79
C ALA A 33 23.08 -1.66 6.48
N LEU A 34 23.52 -2.42 5.47
CA LEU A 34 22.89 -3.68 5.09
C LEU A 34 23.02 -4.72 6.20
N HIS A 35 24.23 -4.92 6.73
CA HIS A 35 24.48 -5.85 7.83
C HIS A 35 23.73 -5.41 9.09
N ARG A 36 23.81 -4.13 9.45
CA ARG A 36 23.10 -3.57 10.62
C ARG A 36 21.60 -3.78 10.53
N MET A 37 21.00 -3.59 9.36
CA MET A 37 19.60 -3.91 9.12
C MET A 37 19.35 -5.41 9.34
N CYS A 38 20.18 -6.29 8.78
CA CYS A 38 20.06 -7.74 8.92
C CYS A 38 20.14 -8.22 10.36
N VAL A 39 21.01 -7.62 11.18
CA VAL A 39 21.10 -7.93 12.62
C VAL A 39 20.10 -7.16 13.48
N ARG A 40 19.16 -6.44 12.85
CA ARG A 40 18.09 -5.66 13.50
C ARG A 40 18.60 -4.57 14.43
N ASP A 41 19.73 -3.95 14.07
CA ASP A 41 20.29 -2.81 14.79
C ASP A 41 19.44 -1.55 14.53
N HIS A 42 18.55 -1.23 15.46
CA HIS A 42 17.66 -0.08 15.35
C HIS A 42 18.41 1.26 15.25
N THR A 43 19.67 1.33 15.75
CA THR A 43 20.47 2.56 15.73
C THR A 43 20.92 2.95 14.31
N LEU A 44 20.66 2.11 13.31
CA LEU A 44 20.79 2.48 11.90
C LEU A 44 19.89 3.68 11.54
N TRP A 45 18.72 3.79 12.15
CA TRP A 45 17.72 4.83 11.86
C TRP A 45 17.57 5.85 12.99
N SER A 46 17.61 5.39 14.27
CA SER A 46 17.46 6.27 15.45
C SER A 46 18.06 5.63 16.69
N ASP A 47 18.58 6.45 17.60
CA ASP A 47 18.97 6.00 18.94
C ASP A 47 17.75 5.58 19.79
N ASP A 48 16.55 6.14 19.51
CA ASP A 48 15.30 5.72 20.13
C ASP A 48 14.79 4.44 19.44
N PRO A 49 14.66 3.32 20.17
CA PRO A 49 14.18 2.05 19.61
C PRO A 49 12.68 2.01 19.32
N THR A 50 11.92 3.03 19.75
CA THR A 50 10.45 3.06 19.65
C THR A 50 9.99 2.94 18.21
N GLU A 51 9.07 2.01 17.94
CA GLU A 51 8.55 1.69 16.62
C GLU A 51 9.65 1.41 15.56
N ILE A 52 10.83 0.92 15.99
CA ILE A 52 11.88 0.38 15.13
C ILE A 52 12.22 -1.05 15.58
N ALA A 53 12.70 -1.22 16.83
CA ALA A 53 13.17 -2.51 17.32
C ALA A 53 12.08 -3.59 17.30
N ASP A 54 10.83 -3.19 17.48
CA ASP A 54 9.63 -4.04 17.44
C ASP A 54 8.91 -4.02 16.06
N ARG A 55 9.62 -3.68 14.98
CA ARG A 55 9.08 -3.62 13.61
C ARG A 55 9.92 -4.35 12.56
N LEU A 56 10.96 -5.10 12.97
CA LEU A 56 11.93 -5.73 12.08
C LEU A 56 11.72 -7.24 11.87
N GLY A 57 10.56 -7.78 12.30
CA GLY A 57 10.21 -9.19 12.13
C GLY A 57 10.08 -9.64 10.69
N TRP A 58 9.72 -8.73 9.77
CA TRP A 58 9.60 -9.00 8.35
C TRP A 58 10.89 -9.50 7.69
N LEU A 59 12.06 -9.15 8.25
CA LEU A 59 13.36 -9.62 7.77
C LEU A 59 13.54 -11.14 7.84
N SER A 60 12.82 -11.82 8.73
CA SER A 60 12.95 -13.28 8.91
C SER A 60 11.66 -14.06 8.65
N VAL A 61 10.54 -13.38 8.35
CA VAL A 61 9.22 -14.00 8.26
C VAL A 61 9.11 -15.06 7.16
N VAL A 62 9.86 -14.91 6.07
CA VAL A 62 9.78 -15.79 4.90
C VAL A 62 10.12 -17.24 5.23
N GLY A 63 11.16 -17.47 6.04
CA GLY A 63 11.53 -18.82 6.47
C GLY A 63 10.44 -19.48 7.32
N GLU A 64 9.86 -18.70 8.26
CA GLU A 64 8.74 -19.18 9.10
C GLU A 64 7.51 -19.50 8.24
N MET A 65 7.18 -18.64 7.28
CA MET A 65 6.03 -18.84 6.38
C MET A 65 6.25 -20.02 5.42
N ALA A 66 7.49 -20.28 5.00
CA ALA A 66 7.79 -21.46 4.19
C ALA A 66 7.46 -22.77 4.92
N GLU A 67 7.60 -22.81 6.25
CA GLU A 67 7.20 -23.95 7.07
C GLU A 67 5.66 -24.08 7.21
N GLN A 68 4.93 -22.97 7.02
CA GLN A 68 3.47 -22.92 7.13
C GLN A 68 2.73 -23.21 5.81
N VAL A 69 3.42 -23.34 4.69
CA VAL A 69 2.80 -23.52 3.35
C VAL A 69 1.82 -24.69 3.36
N GLY A 70 2.23 -25.85 3.87
CA GLY A 70 1.37 -27.04 3.87
C GLY A 70 0.11 -26.88 4.75
N GLU A 71 0.19 -26.14 5.85
CA GLU A 71 -0.98 -25.83 6.70
C GLU A 71 -1.93 -24.88 5.98
N LEU A 72 -1.40 -23.84 5.33
CA LEU A 72 -2.20 -22.87 4.59
C LEU A 72 -2.92 -23.50 3.39
N GLU A 73 -2.24 -24.36 2.65
CA GLU A 73 -2.84 -25.12 1.53
C GLU A 73 -3.91 -26.09 2.02
N ALA A 74 -3.67 -26.79 3.15
CA ALA A 74 -4.67 -27.67 3.76
C ALA A 74 -5.91 -26.89 4.23
N MET A 75 -5.74 -25.71 4.84
CA MET A 75 -6.82 -24.84 5.24
C MET A 75 -7.67 -24.39 4.04
N ALA A 76 -7.03 -24.00 2.94
CA ALA A 76 -7.74 -23.58 1.72
C ALA A 76 -8.52 -24.75 1.08
N ALA A 77 -7.92 -25.94 1.05
CA ALA A 77 -8.57 -27.17 0.56
C ALA A 77 -9.77 -27.57 1.44
N GLU A 78 -9.65 -27.46 2.78
CA GLU A 78 -10.75 -27.68 3.73
C GLU A 78 -11.91 -26.71 3.45
N ALA A 79 -11.63 -25.40 3.29
CA ALA A 79 -12.65 -24.41 3.00
C ALA A 79 -13.40 -24.71 1.70
N ALA A 80 -12.67 -25.09 0.64
CA ALA A 80 -13.27 -25.48 -0.64
C ALA A 80 -14.09 -26.77 -0.55
N ALA A 81 -13.62 -27.76 0.22
CA ALA A 81 -14.34 -29.03 0.44
C ALA A 81 -15.65 -28.85 1.20
N ASP A 82 -15.70 -27.88 2.12
CA ASP A 82 -16.92 -27.50 2.85
C ASP A 82 -17.93 -26.72 1.99
N GLY A 83 -17.64 -26.53 0.71
CA GLY A 83 -18.55 -25.89 -0.23
C GLY A 83 -18.37 -24.37 -0.34
N LEU A 84 -17.40 -23.78 0.34
CA LEU A 84 -17.09 -22.36 0.18
C LEU A 84 -16.48 -22.11 -1.22
N ARG A 85 -16.84 -20.98 -1.82
CA ARG A 85 -16.45 -20.63 -3.21
C ARG A 85 -15.89 -19.23 -3.33
N HIS A 86 -16.14 -18.38 -2.34
CA HIS A 86 -15.75 -16.98 -2.36
C HIS A 86 -15.19 -16.55 -1.02
N ALA A 87 -14.05 -15.89 -1.02
CA ALA A 87 -13.47 -15.24 0.15
C ALA A 87 -13.74 -13.73 0.08
N VAL A 88 -14.24 -13.15 1.18
CA VAL A 88 -14.38 -11.70 1.33
C VAL A 88 -13.38 -11.24 2.37
N LEU A 89 -12.36 -10.50 1.94
CA LEU A 89 -11.32 -9.97 2.82
C LEU A 89 -11.74 -8.62 3.37
N LEU A 90 -11.94 -8.55 4.68
CA LEU A 90 -12.31 -7.36 5.43
C LEU A 90 -11.04 -6.79 6.08
N GLY A 91 -10.38 -5.83 5.43
CA GLY A 91 -9.11 -5.32 5.90
C GLY A 91 -8.72 -4.00 5.24
N MET A 92 -7.75 -3.29 5.82
CA MET A 92 -7.29 -2.00 5.33
C MET A 92 -5.76 -1.97 5.19
N GLY A 93 -5.23 -1.21 4.23
CA GLY A 93 -3.80 -1.01 4.06
C GLY A 93 -3.03 -2.33 3.90
N GLY A 94 -2.02 -2.59 4.75
CA GLY A 94 -1.22 -3.81 4.71
C GLY A 94 -2.02 -5.11 4.85
N SER A 95 -3.24 -5.04 5.40
CA SER A 95 -4.14 -6.20 5.52
C SER A 95 -4.94 -6.49 4.24
N SER A 96 -4.93 -5.61 3.24
CA SER A 96 -5.74 -5.74 2.02
C SER A 96 -4.95 -5.58 0.72
N LEU A 97 -3.96 -4.69 0.69
CA LEU A 97 -3.34 -4.26 -0.56
C LEU A 97 -2.54 -5.38 -1.24
N PHE A 98 -1.71 -6.12 -0.51
CA PHE A 98 -0.95 -7.21 -1.12
C PHE A 98 -1.84 -8.42 -1.51
N PRO A 99 -2.84 -8.82 -0.73
CA PRO A 99 -3.88 -9.75 -1.20
C PRO A 99 -4.54 -9.32 -2.51
N GLU A 100 -4.89 -8.04 -2.68
CA GLU A 100 -5.43 -7.53 -3.93
C GLU A 100 -4.43 -7.62 -5.09
N VAL A 101 -3.15 -7.34 -4.81
CA VAL A 101 -2.07 -7.54 -5.80
C VAL A 101 -2.03 -8.99 -6.28
N LEU A 102 -2.06 -9.94 -5.36
CA LEU A 102 -2.03 -11.36 -5.70
C LEU A 102 -3.26 -11.79 -6.49
N TRP A 103 -4.46 -11.39 -6.05
CA TRP A 103 -5.69 -11.69 -6.79
C TRP A 103 -5.66 -11.13 -8.22
N ARG A 104 -5.30 -9.86 -8.38
CA ARG A 104 -5.23 -9.23 -9.72
C ARG A 104 -4.13 -9.80 -10.60
N SER A 105 -3.05 -10.32 -10.01
CA SER A 105 -1.91 -10.88 -10.76
C SER A 105 -2.10 -12.35 -11.10
N PHE A 106 -2.69 -13.14 -10.21
CA PHE A 106 -2.81 -14.60 -10.38
C PHE A 106 -4.23 -15.05 -10.72
N GLY A 107 -5.27 -14.29 -10.30
CA GLY A 107 -6.63 -14.77 -10.29
C GLY A 107 -6.81 -15.92 -9.30
N SER A 108 -7.92 -16.63 -9.42
CA SER A 108 -8.21 -17.81 -8.60
C SER A 108 -7.87 -19.09 -9.36
N ALA A 109 -7.16 -20.00 -8.73
CA ALA A 109 -6.86 -21.31 -9.31
C ALA A 109 -8.11 -22.20 -9.33
N PRO A 110 -8.22 -23.18 -10.25
CA PRO A 110 -9.33 -24.12 -10.28
C PRO A 110 -9.53 -24.81 -8.92
N ALA A 111 -10.79 -24.93 -8.49
CA ALA A 111 -11.19 -25.52 -7.22
C ALA A 111 -10.75 -24.76 -5.95
N HIS A 112 -10.28 -23.53 -6.07
CA HIS A 112 -10.02 -22.60 -4.97
C HIS A 112 -11.10 -21.50 -4.91
N LEU A 113 -11.03 -20.66 -3.88
CA LEU A 113 -11.99 -19.58 -3.69
C LEU A 113 -11.64 -18.38 -4.56
N ASP A 114 -12.63 -17.68 -5.08
CA ASP A 114 -12.43 -16.33 -5.60
C ASP A 114 -12.30 -15.33 -4.46
N LEU A 115 -11.77 -14.13 -4.72
CA LEU A 115 -11.50 -13.13 -3.70
C LEU A 115 -12.15 -11.79 -4.04
N THR A 116 -12.90 -11.26 -3.08
CA THR A 116 -13.26 -9.84 -3.05
C THR A 116 -12.53 -9.17 -1.89
N VAL A 117 -11.78 -8.12 -2.19
CA VAL A 117 -11.17 -7.26 -1.17
C VAL A 117 -12.13 -6.12 -0.88
N LEU A 118 -12.57 -6.03 0.38
CA LEU A 118 -13.50 -5.01 0.85
C LEU A 118 -12.75 -4.08 1.83
N ASP A 119 -12.10 -3.07 1.28
CA ASP A 119 -11.33 -2.09 2.03
C ASP A 119 -11.90 -0.67 1.86
N THR A 120 -13.21 -0.60 1.97
CA THR A 120 -14.00 0.63 1.84
C THR A 120 -15.10 0.69 2.89
N THR A 121 -15.58 1.89 3.18
CA THR A 121 -16.79 2.15 3.95
C THR A 121 -17.91 2.70 3.07
N ASP A 122 -17.75 2.64 1.76
CA ASP A 122 -18.79 3.06 0.82
C ASP A 122 -20.02 2.12 0.92
N PRO A 123 -21.22 2.63 1.23
CA PRO A 123 -22.40 1.78 1.45
C PRO A 123 -22.84 1.04 0.19
N ALA A 124 -22.61 1.59 -1.01
CA ALA A 124 -22.93 0.90 -2.26
C ALA A 124 -22.04 -0.33 -2.47
N ALA A 125 -20.77 -0.24 -2.13
CA ALA A 125 -19.84 -1.38 -2.17
C ALA A 125 -20.25 -2.48 -1.18
N ILE A 126 -20.60 -2.10 0.07
CA ILE A 126 -21.08 -3.04 1.09
C ILE A 126 -22.37 -3.73 0.62
N ALA A 127 -23.35 -2.95 0.14
CA ALA A 127 -24.64 -3.46 -0.35
C ALA A 127 -24.44 -4.41 -1.54
N ARG A 128 -23.57 -4.05 -2.49
CA ARG A 128 -23.26 -4.87 -3.66
C ARG A 128 -22.70 -6.24 -3.26
N VAL A 129 -21.69 -6.29 -2.41
CA VAL A 129 -21.10 -7.54 -1.90
C VAL A 129 -22.16 -8.37 -1.18
N SER A 130 -23.03 -7.72 -0.39
CA SER A 130 -24.11 -8.39 0.35
C SER A 130 -25.21 -8.98 -0.56
N ALA A 131 -25.45 -8.38 -1.73
CA ALA A 131 -26.52 -8.76 -2.64
C ALA A 131 -26.06 -9.71 -3.77
N GLU A 132 -24.83 -9.56 -4.25
CA GLU A 132 -24.35 -10.29 -5.44
C GLU A 132 -23.70 -11.64 -5.08
N LEU A 133 -23.17 -11.80 -3.86
CA LEU A 133 -22.51 -13.03 -3.45
C LEU A 133 -23.51 -13.99 -2.79
N ASP A 134 -23.36 -15.27 -3.07
CA ASP A 134 -23.98 -16.33 -2.28
C ASP A 134 -23.29 -16.40 -0.90
N LEU A 135 -23.88 -15.71 0.07
CA LEU A 135 -23.27 -15.61 1.41
C LEU A 135 -23.15 -16.99 2.08
N ASP A 136 -23.95 -17.98 1.67
CA ASP A 136 -23.86 -19.34 2.16
C ASP A 136 -22.59 -20.06 1.68
N ALA A 137 -22.03 -19.62 0.56
CA ALA A 137 -20.79 -20.09 0.00
C ALA A 137 -19.60 -19.12 0.25
N CYS A 138 -19.76 -18.10 1.11
CA CYS A 138 -18.71 -17.13 1.42
C CYS A 138 -17.92 -17.47 2.69
N LEU A 139 -16.62 -17.16 2.65
CA LEU A 139 -15.70 -17.13 3.78
C LEU A 139 -15.26 -15.68 4.01
N PHE A 140 -15.52 -15.14 5.18
CA PHE A 140 -15.13 -13.79 5.59
C PHE A 140 -13.82 -13.84 6.36
N VAL A 141 -12.81 -13.14 5.85
CA VAL A 141 -11.49 -13.05 6.49
C VAL A 141 -11.31 -11.64 7.07
N ALA A 142 -11.51 -11.49 8.38
CA ALA A 142 -11.28 -10.23 9.07
C ALA A 142 -9.79 -10.07 9.38
N ALA A 143 -9.15 -9.08 8.73
CA ALA A 143 -7.71 -8.87 8.81
C ALA A 143 -7.39 -7.47 9.37
N SER A 144 -6.77 -7.41 10.56
CA SER A 144 -6.35 -6.16 11.19
C SER A 144 -5.24 -6.40 12.20
N LYS A 145 -4.07 -5.74 12.01
CA LYS A 145 -2.95 -5.84 12.95
C LYS A 145 -3.34 -5.42 14.37
N SER A 146 -3.94 -4.26 14.53
CA SER A 146 -4.36 -3.72 15.85
C SER A 146 -5.62 -4.38 16.40
N GLY A 147 -6.41 -5.04 15.55
CA GLY A 147 -7.71 -5.59 15.91
C GLY A 147 -8.81 -4.55 16.16
N THR A 148 -8.53 -3.26 15.95
CA THR A 148 -9.44 -2.14 16.27
C THR A 148 -9.76 -1.23 15.08
N THR A 149 -9.35 -1.61 13.86
CA THR A 149 -9.63 -0.85 12.64
C THR A 149 -11.13 -0.74 12.44
N ILE A 150 -11.67 0.49 12.47
CA ILE A 150 -13.11 0.75 12.48
C ILE A 150 -13.81 0.18 11.24
N GLU A 151 -13.18 0.26 10.08
CA GLU A 151 -13.68 -0.29 8.83
C GLU A 151 -13.85 -1.80 8.93
N THR A 152 -12.78 -2.50 9.33
CA THR A 152 -12.78 -3.97 9.48
C THR A 152 -13.79 -4.43 10.51
N THR A 153 -13.86 -3.76 11.67
CA THR A 153 -14.81 -4.14 12.74
C THR A 153 -16.25 -3.86 12.34
N SER A 154 -16.52 -2.79 11.59
CA SER A 154 -17.85 -2.46 11.08
C SER A 154 -18.33 -3.47 10.02
N GLN A 155 -17.46 -3.81 9.08
CA GLN A 155 -17.72 -4.82 8.06
C GLN A 155 -17.95 -6.20 8.69
N LEU A 156 -17.09 -6.59 9.66
CA LEU A 156 -17.25 -7.86 10.38
C LEU A 156 -18.58 -7.91 11.11
N ALA A 157 -19.00 -6.83 11.79
CA ALA A 157 -20.28 -6.78 12.46
C ALA A 157 -21.46 -6.94 11.49
N HIS A 158 -21.38 -6.27 10.33
CA HIS A 158 -22.40 -6.35 9.29
C HIS A 158 -22.55 -7.79 8.74
N PHE A 159 -21.46 -8.41 8.28
CA PHE A 159 -21.53 -9.75 7.71
C PHE A 159 -21.80 -10.83 8.76
N TRP A 160 -21.36 -10.63 10.00
CA TRP A 160 -21.72 -11.51 11.11
C TRP A 160 -23.23 -11.56 11.35
N GLU A 161 -23.90 -10.41 11.38
CA GLU A 161 -25.37 -10.34 11.51
C GLU A 161 -26.07 -10.93 10.29
N LEU A 162 -25.60 -10.56 9.10
CA LEU A 162 -26.22 -10.99 7.83
C LEU A 162 -26.15 -12.50 7.61
N THR A 163 -25.09 -13.17 8.12
CA THR A 163 -24.92 -14.64 8.05
C THR A 163 -25.53 -15.39 9.23
N GLY A 164 -26.24 -14.70 10.12
CA GLY A 164 -26.81 -15.29 11.33
C GLY A 164 -25.77 -15.79 12.35
N GLY A 165 -24.52 -15.32 12.26
CA GLY A 165 -23.46 -15.66 13.20
C GLY A 165 -22.86 -17.06 13.00
N ASP A 166 -22.85 -17.60 11.78
CA ASP A 166 -22.21 -18.90 11.50
C ASP A 166 -20.69 -18.79 11.52
N ALA A 167 -20.10 -19.11 12.66
CA ALA A 167 -18.67 -19.00 12.93
C ALA A 167 -17.76 -19.78 11.94
N ARG A 168 -18.30 -20.82 11.29
CA ARG A 168 -17.57 -21.63 10.29
C ARG A 168 -17.22 -20.84 9.03
N ARG A 169 -17.88 -19.70 8.81
CA ARG A 169 -17.68 -18.80 7.66
C ARG A 169 -16.74 -17.65 7.96
N PHE A 170 -16.09 -17.62 9.13
CA PHE A 170 -15.23 -16.53 9.55
C PHE A 170 -13.84 -17.02 9.90
N MET A 171 -12.85 -16.21 9.50
CA MET A 171 -11.45 -16.33 9.91
C MET A 171 -10.94 -14.97 10.38
N VAL A 172 -9.88 -14.99 11.16
CA VAL A 172 -9.17 -13.79 11.61
C VAL A 172 -7.70 -13.90 11.25
N VAL A 173 -7.11 -12.78 10.81
CA VAL A 173 -5.67 -12.55 10.77
C VAL A 173 -5.39 -11.30 11.60
N SER A 174 -4.69 -11.42 12.72
CA SER A 174 -4.44 -10.32 13.64
C SER A 174 -3.18 -10.58 14.48
N ASP A 175 -2.71 -9.56 15.20
CA ASP A 175 -1.64 -9.79 16.17
C ASP A 175 -2.18 -10.53 17.41
N PRO A 176 -1.32 -11.24 18.16
CA PRO A 176 -1.69 -11.94 19.38
C PRO A 176 -2.31 -11.01 20.43
N GLY A 177 -3.35 -11.48 21.11
CA GLY A 177 -3.98 -10.77 22.21
C GLY A 177 -4.81 -9.54 21.82
N THR A 178 -5.02 -9.29 20.55
CA THR A 178 -5.92 -8.22 20.08
C THR A 178 -7.38 -8.55 20.37
N GLU A 179 -8.23 -7.51 20.37
CA GLU A 179 -9.67 -7.70 20.55
C GLU A 179 -10.26 -8.58 19.44
N LEU A 180 -9.80 -8.40 18.20
CA LEU A 180 -10.24 -9.18 17.05
C LEU A 180 -9.84 -10.66 17.17
N ALA A 181 -8.61 -10.96 17.61
CA ALA A 181 -8.16 -12.33 17.83
C ALA A 181 -8.98 -13.02 18.93
N ARG A 182 -9.20 -12.32 20.06
CA ARG A 182 -10.05 -12.82 21.15
C ARG A 182 -11.49 -13.07 20.71
N LEU A 183 -12.06 -12.13 19.96
CA LEU A 183 -13.41 -12.27 19.40
C LEU A 183 -13.54 -13.52 18.53
N GLY A 184 -12.55 -13.77 17.66
CA GLY A 184 -12.52 -14.96 16.82
C GLY A 184 -12.45 -16.26 17.62
N GLN A 185 -11.64 -16.29 18.67
CA GLN A 185 -11.52 -17.43 19.59
C GLN A 185 -12.83 -17.65 20.38
N GLU A 186 -13.39 -16.60 20.97
CA GLU A 186 -14.63 -16.67 21.78
C GLU A 186 -15.84 -17.11 20.95
N ARG A 187 -15.95 -16.65 19.70
CA ARG A 187 -17.04 -17.03 18.79
C ARG A 187 -16.81 -18.36 18.08
N GLY A 188 -15.63 -18.96 18.23
CA GLY A 188 -15.28 -20.22 17.58
C GLY A 188 -15.14 -20.11 16.06
N PHE A 189 -14.52 -19.04 15.56
CA PHE A 189 -14.27 -18.88 14.14
C PHE A 189 -13.43 -20.03 13.59
N ARG A 190 -13.57 -20.31 12.28
CA ARG A 190 -12.89 -21.43 11.60
C ARG A 190 -11.39 -21.47 11.87
N ARG A 191 -10.72 -20.32 11.81
CA ARG A 191 -9.30 -20.16 12.14
C ARG A 191 -9.05 -18.75 12.69
N VAL A 192 -8.06 -18.66 13.57
CA VAL A 192 -7.48 -17.40 14.03
C VAL A 192 -5.98 -17.50 13.82
N TYR A 193 -5.46 -16.77 12.83
CA TYR A 193 -4.04 -16.68 12.55
C TYR A 193 -3.45 -15.49 13.31
N GLU A 194 -2.63 -15.79 14.29
CA GLU A 194 -1.90 -14.79 15.06
C GLU A 194 -0.59 -14.47 14.36
N ASN A 195 -0.53 -13.27 13.77
CA ASN A 195 0.66 -12.80 13.07
C ASN A 195 1.73 -12.35 14.06
N ARG A 196 2.98 -12.29 13.63
CA ARG A 196 4.07 -11.75 14.44
C ARG A 196 3.82 -10.28 14.77
N PRO A 197 3.85 -9.87 16.05
CA PRO A 197 3.57 -8.48 16.45
C PRO A 197 4.69 -7.50 16.05
N ASP A 198 5.90 -8.01 15.78
CA ASP A 198 7.06 -7.23 15.36
C ASP A 198 7.13 -6.98 13.84
N ILE A 199 5.99 -7.10 13.13
CA ILE A 199 5.87 -6.78 11.71
C ILE A 199 4.92 -5.60 11.55
N GLY A 200 5.39 -4.49 10.97
CA GLY A 200 4.55 -3.35 10.60
C GLY A 200 3.55 -3.68 9.48
N GLY A 201 2.39 -3.01 9.43
CA GLY A 201 1.34 -3.33 8.45
C GLY A 201 1.82 -3.33 7.00
N ARG A 202 2.54 -2.28 6.57
CA ARG A 202 3.07 -2.17 5.20
C ARG A 202 4.21 -3.13 4.86
N TYR A 203 4.84 -3.74 5.88
CA TYR A 203 5.88 -4.78 5.77
C TYR A 203 5.34 -6.20 5.98
N SER A 204 4.02 -6.40 5.96
CA SER A 204 3.40 -7.69 6.27
C SER A 204 3.03 -8.52 5.04
N ALA A 205 3.46 -8.12 3.85
CA ALA A 205 3.09 -8.75 2.58
C ALA A 205 3.39 -10.26 2.54
N LEU A 206 4.54 -10.68 3.06
CA LEU A 206 4.97 -12.09 3.09
C LEU A 206 4.70 -12.77 4.45
N SER A 207 3.73 -12.27 5.21
CA SER A 207 3.24 -12.88 6.46
C SER A 207 1.85 -13.49 6.26
N TYR A 208 1.17 -13.92 7.34
CA TYR A 208 -0.21 -14.40 7.25
C TYR A 208 -1.16 -13.41 6.59
N PHE A 209 -0.93 -12.09 6.71
CA PHE A 209 -1.77 -11.08 6.05
C PHE A 209 -1.82 -11.22 4.53
N GLY A 210 -0.70 -11.54 3.89
CA GLY A 210 -0.67 -11.80 2.45
C GLY A 210 -0.92 -13.26 2.09
N LEU A 211 -0.37 -14.21 2.89
CA LEU A 211 -0.31 -15.63 2.48
C LEU A 211 -1.59 -16.41 2.77
N VAL A 212 -2.40 -16.03 3.79
CA VAL A 212 -3.72 -16.65 4.02
C VAL A 212 -4.66 -16.39 2.83
N PRO A 213 -4.86 -15.15 2.36
CA PRO A 213 -5.64 -14.91 1.14
C PRO A 213 -5.03 -15.56 -0.12
N ALA A 214 -3.69 -15.57 -0.23
CA ALA A 214 -3.00 -16.23 -1.34
C ALA A 214 -3.28 -17.73 -1.42
N ALA A 215 -3.28 -18.42 -0.27
CA ALA A 215 -3.64 -19.84 -0.19
C ALA A 215 -5.10 -20.08 -0.61
N LEU A 216 -6.04 -19.22 -0.17
CA LEU A 216 -7.44 -19.32 -0.56
C LEU A 216 -7.64 -19.17 -2.07
N LEU A 217 -6.83 -18.31 -2.72
CA LEU A 217 -6.77 -18.14 -4.18
C LEU A 217 -6.13 -19.33 -4.90
N GLY A 218 -5.39 -20.19 -4.20
CA GLY A 218 -4.60 -21.27 -4.79
C GLY A 218 -3.33 -20.80 -5.50
N VAL A 219 -2.73 -19.71 -5.04
CA VAL A 219 -1.40 -19.28 -5.47
C VAL A 219 -0.38 -20.31 -4.96
N ASP A 220 0.52 -20.75 -5.82
CA ASP A 220 1.64 -21.62 -5.41
C ASP A 220 2.57 -20.84 -4.48
N LEU A 221 2.32 -20.98 -3.16
CA LEU A 221 3.06 -20.27 -2.13
C LEU A 221 4.53 -20.67 -2.09
N ALA A 222 4.82 -21.93 -2.34
CA ALA A 222 6.20 -22.41 -2.37
C ALA A 222 6.99 -21.76 -3.52
N ALA A 223 6.39 -21.66 -4.72
CA ALA A 223 6.99 -20.99 -5.86
C ALA A 223 7.16 -19.48 -5.62
N LEU A 224 6.18 -18.83 -4.98
CA LEU A 224 6.25 -17.40 -4.62
C LEU A 224 7.39 -17.13 -3.64
N LEU A 225 7.47 -17.90 -2.54
CA LEU A 225 8.47 -17.73 -1.50
C LEU A 225 9.88 -18.14 -1.96
N ALA A 226 9.99 -19.12 -2.87
CA ALA A 226 11.27 -19.52 -3.47
C ALA A 226 11.90 -18.42 -4.34
N ARG A 227 11.13 -17.39 -4.72
CA ARG A 227 11.66 -16.23 -5.47
C ARG A 227 12.23 -15.15 -4.56
N VAL A 228 11.98 -15.23 -3.24
CA VAL A 228 12.64 -14.35 -2.29
C VAL A 228 14.11 -14.71 -2.28
N PRO A 229 15.01 -13.78 -2.63
CA PRO A 229 16.44 -14.08 -2.71
C PRO A 229 16.97 -14.64 -1.39
N ALA A 230 18.00 -15.49 -1.46
CA ALA A 230 18.79 -15.88 -0.27
C ALA A 230 19.42 -14.67 0.47
N LEU A 231 19.24 -13.48 -0.08
CA LEU A 231 19.51 -12.17 0.51
C LEU A 231 18.66 -11.88 1.75
N ALA A 232 17.56 -12.61 1.94
CA ALA A 232 16.76 -12.55 3.15
C ALA A 232 17.46 -13.36 4.24
N VAL A 233 17.67 -12.72 5.35
CA VAL A 233 18.34 -13.22 6.56
C VAL A 233 17.85 -14.60 6.97
N ALA A 234 18.77 -15.49 7.33
CA ALA A 234 18.43 -16.78 7.93
C ALA A 234 17.63 -16.58 9.23
N THR A 235 16.62 -17.40 9.40
CA THR A 235 15.67 -17.30 10.52
C THR A 235 16.23 -17.80 11.86
N THR A 236 17.32 -18.57 11.83
CA THR A 236 17.93 -19.18 13.02
C THR A 236 19.44 -19.22 12.90
N GLY A 237 20.13 -18.61 13.84
CA GLY A 237 21.59 -18.59 13.91
C GLY A 237 22.16 -17.16 13.94
N PRO A 238 23.50 -17.00 13.97
CA PRO A 238 24.11 -15.71 13.74
C PRO A 238 23.66 -15.20 12.38
N ALA A 239 23.36 -13.89 12.27
CA ALA A 239 22.92 -13.29 11.04
C ALA A 239 23.90 -13.64 9.91
N PRO A 240 23.42 -14.18 8.75
CA PRO A 240 24.32 -14.46 7.64
C PRO A 240 24.91 -13.14 7.14
N GLU A 241 26.17 -13.19 6.76
CA GLU A 241 26.74 -12.09 5.99
C GLU A 241 25.99 -12.02 4.63
N PRO A 242 25.73 -10.82 4.12
CA PRO A 242 25.13 -10.67 2.80
C PRO A 242 25.97 -11.40 1.75
N GLU A 243 25.33 -12.16 0.86
CA GLU A 243 26.03 -12.90 -0.19
C GLU A 243 26.69 -11.98 -1.23
N LEU A 244 26.26 -10.70 -1.30
CA LEU A 244 26.78 -9.69 -2.21
C LEU A 244 27.42 -8.55 -1.44
N PRO A 245 28.50 -7.94 -1.97
CA PRO A 245 29.02 -6.68 -1.46
C PRO A 245 27.91 -5.63 -1.37
N GLY A 246 27.97 -4.77 -0.35
CA GLY A 246 26.94 -3.76 -0.12
C GLY A 246 26.69 -2.86 -1.33
N GLU A 247 27.74 -2.45 -2.06
CA GLU A 247 27.65 -1.62 -3.27
C GLU A 247 26.95 -2.33 -4.45
N GLU A 248 26.87 -3.66 -4.43
CA GLU A 248 26.24 -4.47 -5.46
C GLU A 248 24.88 -5.03 -5.00
N HIS A 249 24.47 -4.81 -3.76
CA HIS A 249 23.23 -5.34 -3.24
C HIS A 249 22.00 -4.60 -3.83
N PRO A 250 21.04 -5.28 -4.45
CA PRO A 250 19.91 -4.63 -5.15
C PRO A 250 19.13 -3.65 -4.29
N ALA A 251 18.88 -3.98 -3.02
CA ALA A 251 18.15 -3.11 -2.11
C ALA A 251 18.95 -1.86 -1.72
N VAL A 252 20.29 -1.96 -1.62
CA VAL A 252 21.18 -0.81 -1.37
C VAL A 252 21.13 0.13 -2.57
N VAL A 253 21.30 -0.41 -3.78
CA VAL A 253 21.29 0.39 -5.01
C VAL A 253 19.94 1.06 -5.23
N LEU A 254 18.84 0.32 -5.07
CA LEU A 254 17.49 0.87 -5.21
C LEU A 254 17.18 1.91 -4.12
N GLY A 255 17.48 1.60 -2.85
CA GLY A 255 17.23 2.49 -1.72
C GLY A 255 18.01 3.79 -1.82
N ALA A 256 19.32 3.70 -2.15
CA ALA A 256 20.17 4.85 -2.42
C ALA A 256 19.64 5.69 -3.60
N THR A 257 19.19 5.03 -4.68
CA THR A 257 18.67 5.74 -5.86
C THR A 257 17.44 6.56 -5.54
N ILE A 258 16.43 5.98 -4.89
CA ILE A 258 15.16 6.68 -4.60
C ILE A 258 15.36 7.77 -3.55
N ALA A 259 16.23 7.56 -2.56
CA ALA A 259 16.54 8.56 -1.54
C ALA A 259 17.36 9.72 -2.10
N ALA A 260 18.45 9.43 -2.84
CA ALA A 260 19.28 10.47 -3.46
C ALA A 260 18.49 11.26 -4.52
N ALA A 261 17.60 10.62 -5.28
CA ALA A 261 16.68 11.31 -6.18
C ALA A 261 15.81 12.32 -5.43
N ALA A 262 15.19 11.91 -4.32
CA ALA A 262 14.36 12.78 -3.50
C ALA A 262 15.15 13.96 -2.93
N GLN A 263 16.35 13.73 -2.40
CA GLN A 263 17.24 14.78 -1.90
C GLN A 263 17.70 15.75 -3.00
N ALA A 264 17.82 15.26 -4.25
CA ALA A 264 18.14 16.08 -5.41
C ALA A 264 16.91 16.79 -6.02
N GLY A 265 15.74 16.78 -5.35
CA GLY A 265 14.51 17.42 -5.82
C GLY A 265 13.71 16.58 -6.82
N ARG A 266 14.10 15.32 -7.07
CA ARG A 266 13.38 14.37 -7.92
C ARG A 266 12.59 13.38 -7.06
N ASP A 267 11.70 13.94 -6.25
CA ASP A 267 10.96 13.22 -5.21
C ASP A 267 9.68 12.51 -5.71
N LYS A 268 9.31 12.63 -6.99
CA LYS A 268 8.18 11.94 -7.59
C LYS A 268 8.64 10.63 -8.24
N LEU A 269 8.54 9.55 -7.45
CA LEU A 269 8.90 8.21 -7.89
C LEU A 269 7.82 7.62 -8.79
N THR A 270 8.05 7.61 -10.09
CA THR A 270 7.11 7.05 -11.07
C THR A 270 7.40 5.57 -11.29
N LEU A 271 6.42 4.73 -10.94
CA LEU A 271 6.51 3.28 -11.03
C LEU A 271 5.93 2.78 -12.36
N VAL A 272 6.76 2.10 -13.15
CA VAL A 272 6.39 1.56 -14.46
C VAL A 272 6.35 0.05 -14.38
N LEU A 273 5.13 -0.51 -14.30
CA LEU A 273 4.91 -1.93 -14.01
C LEU A 273 4.38 -2.69 -15.24
N PRO A 274 4.69 -3.99 -15.37
CA PRO A 274 4.02 -4.88 -16.32
C PRO A 274 2.51 -4.92 -16.05
N HIS A 275 1.72 -5.02 -17.11
CA HIS A 275 0.25 -5.09 -16.98
C HIS A 275 -0.19 -6.21 -16.03
N GLU A 276 0.45 -7.37 -16.11
CA GLU A 276 0.11 -8.56 -15.33
C GLU A 276 0.37 -8.44 -13.82
N ILE A 277 1.25 -7.50 -13.41
CA ILE A 277 1.49 -7.14 -12.02
C ILE A 277 1.25 -5.63 -11.77
N GLY A 278 0.46 -4.98 -12.61
CA GLY A 278 0.17 -3.55 -12.48
C GLY A 278 -0.40 -3.15 -11.13
N ALA A 279 -1.16 -4.05 -10.50
CA ALA A 279 -1.69 -3.87 -9.15
C ALA A 279 -0.60 -3.80 -8.05
N PHE A 280 0.63 -4.27 -8.31
CA PHE A 280 1.75 -4.15 -7.38
C PHE A 280 2.01 -2.69 -6.97
N GLY A 281 1.66 -1.76 -7.86
CA GLY A 281 1.67 -0.33 -7.55
C GLY A 281 0.87 0.08 -6.32
N LEU A 282 -0.24 -0.60 -6.00
CA LEU A 282 -1.07 -0.32 -4.83
C LEU A 282 -0.30 -0.55 -3.52
N TRP A 283 0.41 -1.66 -3.45
CA TRP A 283 1.23 -1.99 -2.28
C TRP A 283 2.50 -1.13 -2.21
N LEU A 284 3.17 -0.90 -3.35
CA LEU A 284 4.35 -0.02 -3.42
C LEU A 284 4.00 1.42 -3.01
N GLU A 285 2.83 1.90 -3.39
CA GLU A 285 2.34 3.21 -2.97
C GLU A 285 2.29 3.32 -1.45
N GLN A 286 1.71 2.33 -0.76
CA GLN A 286 1.70 2.31 0.70
C GLN A 286 3.11 2.22 1.27
N LEU A 287 3.91 1.26 0.81
CA LEU A 287 5.25 1.03 1.35
C LEU A 287 6.10 2.30 1.29
N VAL A 288 6.15 2.95 0.13
CA VAL A 288 6.97 4.14 -0.08
C VAL A 288 6.40 5.35 0.66
N ALA A 289 5.12 5.65 0.48
CA ALA A 289 4.50 6.85 1.04
C ALA A 289 4.49 6.85 2.57
N GLU A 290 4.05 5.75 3.17
CA GLU A 290 3.91 5.65 4.62
C GLU A 290 5.26 5.54 5.34
N SER A 291 6.27 4.94 4.68
CA SER A 291 7.61 4.83 5.25
C SER A 291 8.42 6.12 5.15
N THR A 292 8.27 6.89 4.07
CA THR A 292 9.15 8.04 3.80
C THR A 292 8.50 9.40 4.07
N GLY A 293 7.16 9.48 4.04
CA GLY A 293 6.42 10.74 4.11
C GLY A 293 6.26 11.26 5.53
N LYS A 294 7.32 11.81 6.13
CA LYS A 294 7.30 12.33 7.50
C LYS A 294 8.37 13.40 7.73
N GLN A 295 8.18 14.23 8.77
CA GLN A 295 9.12 15.30 9.14
C GLN A 295 9.39 16.31 8.00
N GLY A 296 8.41 16.50 7.11
CA GLY A 296 8.52 17.43 5.97
C GLY A 296 9.35 16.88 4.80
N THR A 297 9.77 15.62 4.84
CA THR A 297 10.43 14.91 3.74
C THR A 297 9.57 13.76 3.23
N GLY A 298 9.93 13.17 2.09
CA GLY A 298 9.27 11.99 1.57
C GLY A 298 9.48 11.80 0.09
N ILE A 299 9.15 10.57 -0.33
CA ILE A 299 9.13 10.16 -1.73
C ILE A 299 7.65 10.00 -2.11
N ILE A 300 7.22 10.70 -3.15
CA ILE A 300 5.84 10.67 -3.65
C ILE A 300 5.72 9.55 -4.70
N PRO A 301 5.12 8.40 -4.39
CA PRO A 301 4.92 7.33 -5.36
C PRO A 301 3.83 7.72 -6.35
N VAL A 302 4.11 7.54 -7.64
CA VAL A 302 3.18 7.75 -8.74
C VAL A 302 2.95 6.43 -9.43
N THR A 303 1.77 5.84 -9.23
CA THR A 303 1.37 4.54 -9.74
C THR A 303 0.23 4.64 -10.75
N GLY A 304 0.03 3.60 -11.58
CA GLY A 304 -1.08 3.54 -12.53
C GLY A 304 -1.05 4.63 -13.62
N GLU A 305 0.06 5.30 -13.78
CA GLU A 305 0.29 6.28 -14.83
C GLU A 305 0.79 5.60 -16.09
N HIS A 306 0.09 5.79 -17.20
CA HIS A 306 0.62 5.36 -18.51
C HIS A 306 1.80 6.25 -18.89
N LEU A 307 2.87 5.64 -19.39
CA LEU A 307 4.01 6.39 -19.91
C LEU A 307 3.54 7.37 -20.97
N GLY A 308 3.83 8.65 -20.73
CA GLY A 308 3.62 9.75 -21.65
C GLY A 308 4.85 10.05 -22.48
N ARG A 309 4.78 11.14 -23.23
CA ARG A 309 5.95 11.68 -23.93
C ARG A 309 6.87 12.36 -22.91
N THR A 310 8.16 12.48 -23.22
CA THR A 310 9.15 13.11 -22.33
C THR A 310 8.74 14.51 -21.89
N GLN A 311 8.10 15.28 -22.76
CA GLN A 311 7.62 16.63 -22.48
C GLN A 311 6.42 16.71 -21.52
N ASP A 312 5.79 15.60 -21.22
CA ASP A 312 4.64 15.52 -20.30
C ASP A 312 5.09 15.47 -18.84
N TYR A 313 6.40 15.40 -18.58
CA TYR A 313 7.00 15.27 -17.24
C TYR A 313 7.81 16.50 -16.86
N GLY A 314 7.76 16.86 -15.57
CA GLY A 314 8.68 17.82 -14.95
C GLY A 314 10.02 17.18 -14.59
N ASP A 315 10.99 18.01 -14.22
CA ASP A 315 12.33 17.56 -13.86
C ASP A 315 12.40 16.87 -12.50
N ASP A 316 11.31 16.86 -11.75
CA ASP A 316 11.17 16.30 -10.41
C ASP A 316 10.88 14.78 -10.39
N ARG A 317 10.89 14.12 -11.55
CA ARG A 317 10.61 12.68 -11.69
C ARG A 317 11.87 11.83 -11.58
N CYS A 318 11.70 10.68 -10.93
CA CYS A 318 12.57 9.52 -10.98
C CYS A 318 11.74 8.30 -11.40
N PHE A 319 12.19 7.53 -12.37
CA PHE A 319 11.46 6.38 -12.89
C PHE A 319 12.09 5.07 -12.42
N VAL A 320 11.27 4.19 -11.84
CA VAL A 320 11.67 2.81 -11.56
C VAL A 320 10.69 1.89 -12.28
N ALA A 321 11.23 1.09 -13.19
CA ALA A 321 10.48 0.14 -13.98
C ALA A 321 10.73 -1.30 -13.53
N VAL A 322 9.72 -2.14 -13.59
CA VAL A 322 9.85 -3.60 -13.47
C VAL A 322 9.76 -4.18 -14.87
N GLY A 323 10.86 -4.75 -15.36
CA GLY A 323 11.03 -5.15 -16.75
C GLY A 323 11.12 -3.96 -17.70
N TYR A 324 11.66 -4.24 -18.89
CA TYR A 324 11.78 -3.22 -19.93
C TYR A 324 10.42 -2.75 -20.46
N ARG A 325 10.32 -1.46 -20.73
CA ARG A 325 9.18 -0.83 -21.41
C ARG A 325 9.63 0.11 -22.50
N PRO A 326 8.99 0.11 -23.69
CA PRO A 326 9.21 1.15 -24.69
C PRO A 326 8.98 2.55 -24.10
N GLY A 327 9.82 3.50 -24.46
CA GLY A 327 9.79 4.89 -23.97
C GLY A 327 10.70 5.16 -22.77
N LEU A 328 11.23 4.14 -22.07
CA LEU A 328 12.19 4.36 -20.99
C LEU A 328 13.52 4.91 -21.49
N ASP A 329 13.94 4.52 -22.70
CA ASP A 329 15.15 5.04 -23.33
C ASP A 329 15.00 6.54 -23.62
N ASP A 330 13.87 6.96 -24.17
CA ASP A 330 13.58 8.36 -24.49
C ASP A 330 13.57 9.23 -23.22
N LEU A 331 13.03 8.71 -22.10
CA LEU A 331 13.04 9.40 -20.82
C LEU A 331 14.47 9.59 -20.27
N ALA A 332 15.30 8.56 -20.38
CA ALA A 332 16.68 8.65 -19.93
C ALA A 332 17.53 9.60 -20.82
N GLU A 333 17.30 9.59 -22.14
CA GLU A 333 17.92 10.53 -23.08
C GLU A 333 17.48 11.98 -22.83
N ALA A 334 16.23 12.16 -22.35
CA ALA A 334 15.73 13.47 -21.91
C ALA A 334 16.27 13.93 -20.55
N GLY A 335 17.10 13.12 -19.87
CA GLY A 335 17.73 13.46 -18.61
C GLY A 335 16.96 13.04 -17.34
N HIS A 336 15.90 12.23 -17.48
CA HIS A 336 15.24 11.65 -16.32
C HIS A 336 16.03 10.44 -15.79
N PRO A 337 16.23 10.31 -14.47
CA PRO A 337 16.75 9.08 -13.87
C PRO A 337 15.80 7.91 -14.14
N VAL A 338 16.34 6.82 -14.69
CA VAL A 338 15.60 5.60 -15.01
C VAL A 338 16.37 4.40 -14.45
N MET A 339 15.71 3.60 -13.64
CA MET A 339 16.17 2.29 -13.16
C MET A 339 15.21 1.20 -13.60
N GLU A 340 15.73 0.09 -14.07
CA GLU A 340 14.97 -1.06 -14.51
C GLU A 340 15.31 -2.25 -13.59
N LEU A 341 14.29 -2.80 -12.93
CA LEU A 341 14.39 -4.06 -12.18
C LEU A 341 14.09 -5.23 -13.12
N ALA A 342 14.83 -6.31 -12.98
CA ALA A 342 14.59 -7.51 -13.77
C ALA A 342 13.24 -8.15 -13.43
N TYR A 343 12.61 -8.76 -14.43
CA TYR A 343 11.32 -9.41 -14.29
C TYR A 343 11.20 -10.58 -15.25
N ARG A 344 10.81 -11.74 -14.75
CA ARG A 344 10.64 -12.98 -15.49
C ARG A 344 9.16 -13.37 -15.61
N ASP A 345 8.49 -13.43 -14.47
CA ASP A 345 7.09 -13.81 -14.36
C ASP A 345 6.50 -13.30 -13.02
N ARG A 346 5.18 -13.47 -12.83
CA ARG A 346 4.45 -12.97 -11.66
C ARG A 346 4.91 -13.55 -10.31
N PHE A 347 5.60 -14.70 -10.29
CA PHE A 347 6.17 -15.21 -9.04
C PHE A 347 7.35 -14.37 -8.54
N ASP A 348 7.95 -13.55 -9.39
CA ASP A 348 8.97 -12.58 -8.96
C ASP A 348 8.41 -11.55 -7.98
N LEU A 349 7.07 -11.43 -7.82
CA LEU A 349 6.46 -10.61 -6.77
C LEU A 349 7.00 -10.95 -5.38
N GLY A 350 7.26 -12.23 -5.06
CA GLY A 350 7.87 -12.60 -3.78
C GLY A 350 9.23 -11.95 -3.56
N GLY A 351 10.10 -12.01 -4.56
CA GLY A 351 11.42 -11.38 -4.51
C GLY A 351 11.37 -9.85 -4.54
N LEU A 352 10.48 -9.29 -5.38
CA LEU A 352 10.30 -7.84 -5.49
C LEU A 352 9.81 -7.23 -4.18
N VAL A 353 8.90 -7.90 -3.46
CA VAL A 353 8.45 -7.44 -2.13
C VAL A 353 9.64 -7.27 -1.21
N MET A 354 10.47 -8.29 -1.04
CA MET A 354 11.60 -8.24 -0.13
C MET A 354 12.63 -7.15 -0.54
N VAL A 355 12.94 -7.05 -1.84
CA VAL A 355 13.87 -6.03 -2.35
C VAL A 355 13.34 -4.62 -2.06
N TRP A 356 12.04 -4.38 -2.26
CA TRP A 356 11.44 -3.07 -2.00
C TRP A 356 11.34 -2.76 -0.50
N GLU A 357 10.98 -3.73 0.35
CA GLU A 357 10.96 -3.54 1.81
C GLU A 357 12.33 -3.13 2.33
N GLN A 358 13.38 -3.86 1.92
CA GLN A 358 14.76 -3.53 2.28
C GLN A 358 15.20 -2.18 1.71
N ALA A 359 14.91 -1.90 0.43
CA ALA A 359 15.28 -0.65 -0.22
C ALA A 359 14.65 0.57 0.45
N VAL A 360 13.36 0.48 0.81
CA VAL A 360 12.65 1.58 1.48
C VAL A 360 13.16 1.77 2.92
N ALA A 361 13.48 0.68 3.62
CA ALA A 361 14.10 0.77 4.94
C ALA A 361 15.49 1.47 4.86
N LEU A 362 16.32 1.11 3.89
CA LEU A 362 17.63 1.75 3.65
C LEU A 362 17.49 3.20 3.15
N ALA A 363 16.47 3.50 2.32
CA ALA A 363 16.14 4.87 1.94
C ALA A 363 15.81 5.73 3.17
N GLY A 364 15.09 5.16 4.15
CA GLY A 364 14.85 5.81 5.44
C GLY A 364 16.15 6.19 6.17
N ALA A 365 17.15 5.31 6.16
CA ALA A 365 18.46 5.58 6.74
C ALA A 365 19.23 6.71 6.01
N VAL A 366 19.12 6.80 4.67
CA VAL A 366 19.71 7.90 3.88
C VAL A 366 18.97 9.22 4.13
N LEU A 367 17.62 9.16 4.24
CA LEU A 367 16.78 10.34 4.50
C LEU A 367 16.85 10.81 5.96
N GLY A 368 17.41 10.00 6.88
CA GLY A 368 17.51 10.31 8.30
C GLY A 368 16.17 10.24 9.04
N ILE A 369 15.29 9.33 8.65
CA ILE A 369 13.95 9.16 9.23
C ILE A 369 13.71 7.72 9.70
N ASN A 370 12.76 7.53 10.62
CA ASN A 370 12.23 6.20 10.99
C ASN A 370 11.26 5.72 9.89
N PRO A 371 11.56 4.65 9.12
CA PRO A 371 10.68 4.18 8.06
C PRO A 371 9.52 3.29 8.55
N PHE A 372 9.41 3.03 9.86
CA PHE A 372 8.48 2.04 10.40
C PHE A 372 7.31 2.64 11.18
N ASP A 373 7.42 3.87 11.69
CA ASP A 373 6.34 4.60 12.38
C ASP A 373 5.37 5.29 11.40
N GLN A 374 4.27 5.82 11.92
CA GLN A 374 3.28 6.62 11.18
C GLN A 374 2.63 7.68 12.10
N PRO A 375 3.36 8.71 12.52
CA PRO A 375 2.91 9.64 13.57
C PRO A 375 1.74 10.53 13.14
N ASP A 376 1.57 10.80 11.84
CA ASP A 376 0.61 11.79 11.33
C ASP A 376 -0.80 11.23 11.06
N VAL A 377 -0.98 9.90 11.15
CA VAL A 377 -2.29 9.24 10.92
C VAL A 377 -3.24 9.43 12.11
N ALA A 378 -2.71 9.58 13.33
CA ALA A 378 -3.51 9.69 14.55
C ALA A 378 -4.43 10.93 14.53
N ALA A 379 -3.98 12.05 13.99
CA ALA A 379 -4.77 13.28 13.90
C ALA A 379 -6.03 13.12 13.03
N ALA A 380 -5.92 12.41 11.89
CA ALA A 380 -7.06 12.17 11.02
C ALA A 380 -8.09 11.23 11.68
N LYS A 381 -7.62 10.20 12.40
CA LYS A 381 -8.50 9.30 13.17
C LYS A 381 -9.26 10.05 14.26
N ALA A 382 -8.57 10.93 15.00
CA ALA A 382 -9.20 11.75 16.02
C ALA A 382 -10.24 12.73 15.41
N ALA A 383 -9.94 13.34 14.26
CA ALA A 383 -10.88 14.22 13.56
C ALA A 383 -12.11 13.43 13.06
N THR A 384 -11.94 12.21 12.52
CA THR A 384 -13.05 11.34 12.13
C THR A 384 -13.94 10.99 13.33
N SER A 385 -13.35 10.62 14.48
CA SER A 385 -14.12 10.34 15.70
C SER A 385 -14.91 11.56 16.16
N ALA A 386 -14.28 12.74 16.17
CA ALA A 386 -14.95 13.98 16.55
C ALA A 386 -16.15 14.30 15.63
N VAL A 387 -16.04 14.05 14.33
CA VAL A 387 -17.15 14.22 13.38
C VAL A 387 -18.29 13.24 13.67
N LEU A 388 -17.97 11.97 13.98
CA LEU A 388 -18.99 10.96 14.35
C LEU A 388 -19.71 11.32 15.67
N ASP A 389 -19.00 11.88 16.64
CA ASP A 389 -19.53 12.20 17.97
C ASP A 389 -20.33 13.52 18.00
N HIS A 390 -19.93 14.52 17.23
CA HIS A 390 -20.47 15.87 17.31
C HIS A 390 -21.27 16.29 16.07
N GLY A 391 -21.34 15.44 15.06
CA GLY A 391 -21.97 15.72 13.76
C GLY A 391 -21.01 16.25 12.72
N GLN A 392 -21.44 16.18 11.47
CA GLN A 392 -20.64 16.56 10.32
C GLN A 392 -20.55 18.09 10.21
N PRO A 393 -19.36 18.67 10.02
CA PRO A 393 -19.23 20.09 9.69
C PRO A 393 -19.76 20.32 8.28
N GLU A 394 -20.31 21.51 8.05
CA GLU A 394 -20.60 21.96 6.69
C GLU A 394 -19.29 22.23 5.96
N ILE A 395 -19.09 21.57 4.83
CA ILE A 395 -17.89 21.72 3.99
C ILE A 395 -18.31 22.24 2.63
N ASP A 396 -17.96 23.48 2.36
CA ASP A 396 -18.23 24.12 1.09
C ASP A 396 -17.37 23.50 -0.04
N HIS A 397 -17.96 23.38 -1.21
CA HIS A 397 -17.22 23.05 -2.42
C HIS A 397 -16.45 24.28 -2.93
N VAL A 398 -15.21 24.05 -3.33
CA VAL A 398 -14.39 25.05 -4.02
C VAL A 398 -14.29 24.70 -5.50
N PRO A 399 -14.22 25.69 -6.41
CA PRO A 399 -13.98 25.40 -7.82
C PRO A 399 -12.65 24.67 -8.02
N LEU A 400 -12.62 23.67 -8.89
CA LEU A 400 -11.38 22.95 -9.23
C LEU A 400 -10.26 23.90 -9.69
N ALA A 401 -10.61 24.94 -10.46
CA ALA A 401 -9.66 25.95 -10.92
C ALA A 401 -8.91 26.61 -9.75
N THR A 402 -9.59 26.87 -8.64
CA THR A 402 -8.98 27.48 -7.44
C THR A 402 -7.83 26.64 -6.87
N LEU A 403 -7.92 25.32 -6.93
CA LEU A 403 -6.87 24.42 -6.48
C LEU A 403 -5.79 24.26 -7.55
N VAL A 404 -6.19 24.10 -8.80
CA VAL A 404 -5.27 23.93 -9.94
C VAL A 404 -4.37 25.16 -10.14
N ASP A 405 -4.89 26.38 -9.93
CA ASP A 405 -4.13 27.63 -10.03
C ASP A 405 -3.06 27.78 -8.92
N GLN A 406 -3.12 26.97 -7.87
CA GLN A 406 -2.14 26.94 -6.79
C GLN A 406 -0.98 25.94 -7.05
N VAL A 407 -1.07 25.17 -8.13
CA VAL A 407 -0.06 24.12 -8.44
C VAL A 407 1.18 24.77 -9.03
N GLY A 408 2.29 24.67 -8.34
CA GLY A 408 3.63 25.06 -8.82
C GLY A 408 4.35 23.91 -9.52
N PRO A 409 5.52 24.17 -10.13
CA PRO A 409 6.24 23.19 -10.94
C PRO A 409 6.82 22.00 -10.14
N ASP A 410 7.07 22.17 -8.82
CA ASP A 410 7.60 21.14 -7.94
C ASP A 410 6.51 20.44 -7.11
N ASP A 411 5.26 20.80 -7.33
CA ASP A 411 4.11 20.25 -6.61
C ASP A 411 3.65 18.91 -7.22
N TYR A 412 2.69 18.28 -6.52
CA TYR A 412 1.88 17.20 -7.08
C TYR A 412 0.40 17.45 -6.79
N LEU A 413 -0.44 16.94 -7.65
CA LEU A 413 -1.90 17.05 -7.52
C LEU A 413 -2.46 15.67 -7.12
N ALA A 414 -3.08 15.58 -5.95
CA ALA A 414 -3.64 14.34 -5.42
C ALA A 414 -5.18 14.39 -5.44
N PHE A 415 -5.81 13.48 -6.18
CA PHE A 415 -7.25 13.26 -6.12
C PHE A 415 -7.55 12.26 -5.03
N GLN A 416 -8.44 12.67 -4.11
CA GLN A 416 -8.89 11.91 -2.93
C GLN A 416 -10.37 11.62 -3.11
N ALA A 417 -10.69 10.45 -3.68
CA ALA A 417 -12.06 10.11 -4.10
C ALA A 417 -12.73 9.17 -3.10
N PHE A 418 -13.65 9.69 -2.29
CA PHE A 418 -14.53 8.87 -1.43
C PHE A 418 -15.76 8.49 -2.23
N VAL A 419 -15.65 7.40 -2.97
CA VAL A 419 -16.64 6.91 -3.93
C VAL A 419 -16.67 5.38 -3.92
N ASP A 420 -17.72 4.78 -4.50
CA ASP A 420 -17.77 3.34 -4.69
C ASP A 420 -16.58 2.85 -5.56
N PRO A 421 -15.69 2.00 -5.01
CA PRO A 421 -14.58 1.44 -5.77
C PRO A 421 -15.03 0.49 -6.90
N GLY A 422 -16.30 0.10 -6.94
CA GLY A 422 -16.90 -0.70 -7.99
C GLY A 422 -17.45 0.13 -9.16
N ASP A 423 -17.53 1.45 -9.04
CA ASP A 423 -17.92 2.32 -10.15
C ASP A 423 -16.76 2.52 -11.14
N ALA A 424 -16.62 1.55 -12.05
CA ALA A 424 -15.54 1.53 -13.03
C ALA A 424 -15.60 2.73 -14.01
N GLU A 425 -16.79 3.28 -14.27
CA GLU A 425 -16.96 4.43 -15.16
C GLU A 425 -16.42 5.71 -14.49
N LEU A 426 -16.82 5.94 -13.25
CA LEU A 426 -16.32 7.06 -12.46
C LEU A 426 -14.80 6.98 -12.27
N LEU A 427 -14.28 5.82 -11.88
CA LEU A 427 -12.83 5.64 -11.67
C LEU A 427 -12.03 5.86 -12.96
N ARG A 428 -12.56 5.42 -14.12
CA ARG A 428 -11.94 5.70 -15.41
C ARG A 428 -11.94 7.20 -15.72
N GLY A 429 -13.05 7.90 -15.48
CA GLY A 429 -13.14 9.35 -15.67
C GLY A 429 -12.16 10.13 -14.79
N LEU A 430 -12.00 9.72 -13.51
CA LEU A 430 -10.99 10.31 -12.61
C LEU A 430 -9.56 10.08 -13.14
N GLN A 431 -9.29 8.89 -13.67
CA GLN A 431 -7.98 8.56 -14.24
C GLN A 431 -7.70 9.38 -15.52
N GLU A 432 -8.70 9.57 -16.38
CA GLU A 432 -8.58 10.41 -17.58
C GLU A 432 -8.36 11.89 -17.23
N ALA A 433 -9.12 12.42 -16.27
CA ALA A 433 -8.93 13.78 -15.75
C ALA A 433 -7.52 13.99 -15.19
N ARG A 434 -7.05 13.04 -14.39
CA ARG A 434 -5.68 13.00 -13.86
C ARG A 434 -4.64 13.09 -14.97
N MET A 435 -4.76 12.26 -16.01
CA MET A 435 -3.79 12.20 -17.11
C MET A 435 -3.77 13.48 -17.93
N LYS A 436 -4.94 14.10 -18.17
CA LYS A 436 -5.04 15.40 -18.85
C LYS A 436 -4.39 16.52 -18.03
N LEU A 437 -4.64 16.55 -16.71
CA LEU A 437 -4.02 17.55 -15.82
C LEU A 437 -2.51 17.36 -15.73
N ARG A 438 -2.01 16.12 -15.64
CA ARG A 438 -0.57 15.85 -15.73
C ARG A 438 0.04 16.47 -16.97
N GLY A 439 -0.50 16.17 -18.16
CA GLY A 439 0.03 16.68 -19.42
C GLY A 439 -0.04 18.21 -19.54
N ARG A 440 -1.09 18.84 -18.99
CA ARG A 440 -1.26 20.30 -18.99
C ARG A 440 -0.33 21.01 -18.02
N LEU A 441 -0.21 20.48 -16.80
CA LEU A 441 0.53 21.11 -15.70
C LEU A 441 2.00 20.65 -15.63
N ARG A 442 2.30 19.48 -16.24
CA ARG A 442 3.61 18.83 -16.19
C ARG A 442 4.08 18.46 -14.77
N VAL A 443 3.12 18.23 -13.85
CA VAL A 443 3.38 17.81 -12.49
C VAL A 443 2.92 16.37 -12.27
N ALA A 444 3.40 15.74 -11.19
CA ALA A 444 2.90 14.45 -10.77
C ALA A 444 1.43 14.54 -10.35
N THR A 445 0.67 13.51 -10.72
CA THR A 445 -0.73 13.41 -10.31
C THR A 445 -1.01 12.01 -9.75
N THR A 446 -1.81 11.92 -8.70
CA THR A 446 -2.22 10.66 -8.07
C THR A 446 -3.74 10.59 -7.92
N VAL A 447 -4.28 9.37 -7.86
CA VAL A 447 -5.69 9.12 -7.52
C VAL A 447 -5.73 8.08 -6.42
N GLY A 448 -6.27 8.45 -5.25
CA GLY A 448 -6.53 7.56 -4.14
C GLY A 448 -8.04 7.39 -3.92
N VAL A 449 -8.51 6.14 -3.80
CA VAL A 449 -9.90 5.87 -3.41
C VAL A 449 -9.98 5.85 -1.89
N GLY A 450 -10.91 6.59 -1.32
CA GLY A 450 -11.13 6.67 0.14
C GLY A 450 -12.20 5.67 0.62
N PRO A 451 -12.05 5.14 1.83
CA PRO A 451 -10.99 5.45 2.81
C PRO A 451 -9.66 4.69 2.62
N ARG A 452 -9.52 3.82 1.62
CA ARG A 452 -8.31 3.00 1.37
C ARG A 452 -7.03 3.84 1.46
N PHE A 453 -6.99 5.02 0.79
CA PHE A 453 -5.77 5.85 0.75
C PHE A 453 -5.38 6.42 2.12
N LEU A 454 -6.31 6.52 3.08
CA LEU A 454 -5.98 6.94 4.46
C LEU A 454 -5.00 5.98 5.13
N HIS A 455 -5.02 4.71 4.69
CA HIS A 455 -4.16 3.61 5.16
C HIS A 455 -3.01 3.29 4.18
N SER A 456 -2.72 4.17 3.21
CA SER A 456 -1.57 4.08 2.31
C SER A 456 -0.81 5.41 2.22
N THR A 457 -1.35 6.39 1.49
CA THR A 457 -0.70 7.70 1.28
C THR A 457 -1.03 8.72 2.37
N GLY A 458 -1.95 8.43 3.28
CA GLY A 458 -2.42 9.37 4.30
C GLY A 458 -1.31 9.93 5.21
N GLN A 459 -0.29 9.13 5.52
CA GLN A 459 0.89 9.57 6.25
C GLN A 459 1.69 10.60 5.44
N LEU A 460 1.99 10.30 4.17
CA LEU A 460 2.71 11.20 3.27
C LEU A 460 1.96 12.53 3.04
N HIS A 461 0.64 12.47 2.86
CA HIS A 461 -0.15 13.67 2.62
C HIS A 461 -0.05 14.67 3.78
N LYS A 462 0.12 14.18 5.00
CA LYS A 462 0.13 15.00 6.22
C LYS A 462 1.52 15.27 6.78
N GLY A 463 2.43 14.31 6.67
CA GLY A 463 3.76 14.38 7.26
C GLY A 463 4.89 14.63 6.25
N GLY A 464 4.60 14.45 4.96
CA GLY A 464 5.56 14.62 3.87
C GLY A 464 5.85 16.09 3.51
N PRO A 465 6.58 16.33 2.42
CA PRO A 465 6.89 17.68 1.97
C PRO A 465 5.59 18.44 1.62
N PRO A 466 5.47 19.76 1.93
CA PRO A 466 4.25 20.55 1.71
C PRO A 466 4.05 20.91 0.23
N LYS A 467 4.24 19.96 -0.66
CA LYS A 467 4.15 20.09 -2.12
C LYS A 467 2.81 19.59 -2.67
N GLY A 468 1.94 19.00 -1.82
CA GLY A 468 0.64 18.47 -2.24
C GLY A 468 -0.40 19.56 -2.46
N VAL A 469 -1.17 19.42 -3.54
CA VAL A 469 -2.47 20.09 -3.73
C VAL A 469 -3.53 18.98 -3.75
N PHE A 470 -4.46 19.00 -2.78
CA PHE A 470 -5.38 17.91 -2.53
C PHE A 470 -6.78 18.26 -3.00
N VAL A 471 -7.27 17.51 -3.98
CA VAL A 471 -8.60 17.64 -4.56
C VAL A 471 -9.45 16.50 -4.04
N GLN A 472 -10.29 16.79 -3.04
CA GLN A 472 -11.21 15.80 -2.49
C GLN A 472 -12.53 15.81 -3.26
N VAL A 473 -13.01 14.62 -3.63
CA VAL A 473 -14.38 14.41 -4.11
C VAL A 473 -15.10 13.40 -3.20
N LEU A 474 -16.39 13.61 -2.98
CA LEU A 474 -17.25 12.75 -2.19
C LEU A 474 -18.47 12.35 -3.03
N GLY A 475 -18.68 11.05 -3.20
CA GLY A 475 -19.85 10.51 -3.88
C GLY A 475 -21.09 10.56 -2.98
N ASP A 476 -22.22 10.77 -3.62
CA ASP A 476 -23.52 10.71 -2.95
C ASP A 476 -23.90 9.25 -2.61
N ASP A 477 -24.52 9.07 -1.46
CA ASP A 477 -25.05 7.77 -1.00
C ASP A 477 -26.57 7.85 -0.96
N PRO A 478 -27.28 7.41 -2.01
CA PRO A 478 -28.75 7.44 -2.01
C PRO A 478 -29.35 6.53 -0.94
N ASP A 479 -28.67 5.43 -0.63
CA ASP A 479 -29.06 4.46 0.38
C ASP A 479 -27.90 4.23 1.36
N ASP A 480 -28.20 4.11 2.65
CA ASP A 480 -27.20 3.78 3.67
C ASP A 480 -27.32 2.31 4.10
N VAL A 481 -26.24 1.74 4.57
CA VAL A 481 -26.18 0.41 5.17
C VAL A 481 -25.86 0.56 6.66
N ALA A 482 -26.72 0.00 7.51
CA ALA A 482 -26.54 0.06 8.95
C ALA A 482 -25.32 -0.75 9.42
N ILE A 483 -24.65 -0.24 10.43
CA ILE A 483 -23.56 -0.96 11.13
C ILE A 483 -24.10 -1.50 12.44
N PRO A 484 -24.22 -2.83 12.61
CA PRO A 484 -24.76 -3.42 13.84
C PRO A 484 -24.00 -2.95 15.09
N GLY A 485 -24.75 -2.51 16.09
CA GLY A 485 -24.19 -2.01 17.35
C GLY A 485 -23.61 -0.58 17.29
N LYS A 486 -23.74 0.13 16.18
CA LYS A 486 -23.34 1.55 16.04
C LYS A 486 -24.59 2.44 15.86
N PRO A 487 -24.55 3.71 16.31
CA PRO A 487 -25.63 4.66 16.09
C PRO A 487 -25.60 5.30 14.69
N PHE A 488 -24.68 4.88 13.81
CA PHE A 488 -24.47 5.39 12.45
C PHE A 488 -24.27 4.24 11.46
N GLY A 489 -24.53 4.51 10.19
CA GLY A 489 -24.31 3.58 9.08
C GLY A 489 -22.97 3.84 8.36
N PHE A 490 -22.73 3.10 7.28
CA PHE A 490 -21.51 3.19 6.48
C PHE A 490 -21.40 4.52 5.74
N SER A 491 -22.52 5.12 5.29
CA SER A 491 -22.50 6.46 4.67
C SER A 491 -22.01 7.53 5.63
N ALA A 492 -22.51 7.52 6.87
CA ALA A 492 -22.05 8.45 7.89
C ALA A 492 -20.58 8.24 8.23
N LEU A 493 -20.11 6.98 8.29
CA LEU A 493 -18.70 6.66 8.52
C LEU A 493 -17.81 7.16 7.37
N LYS A 494 -18.17 6.87 6.11
CA LYS A 494 -17.45 7.36 4.92
C LYS A 494 -17.34 8.89 4.92
N THR A 495 -18.46 9.56 5.15
CA THR A 495 -18.51 11.04 5.14
C THR A 495 -17.70 11.64 6.28
N ALA A 496 -17.70 11.00 7.47
CA ALA A 496 -16.87 11.43 8.60
C ALA A 496 -15.37 11.25 8.32
N GLN A 497 -14.99 10.16 7.64
CA GLN A 497 -13.61 9.93 7.22
C GLN A 497 -13.16 10.97 6.19
N ALA A 498 -14.00 11.29 5.20
CA ALA A 498 -13.73 12.32 4.21
C ALA A 498 -13.59 13.71 4.86
N ALA A 499 -14.50 14.06 5.77
CA ALA A 499 -14.45 15.33 6.49
C ALA A 499 -13.21 15.42 7.39
N GLY A 500 -12.95 14.36 8.17
CA GLY A 500 -11.80 14.30 9.08
C GLY A 500 -10.46 14.41 8.37
N ASP A 501 -10.31 13.79 7.21
CA ASP A 501 -9.10 13.88 6.40
C ASP A 501 -8.89 15.28 5.85
N LEU A 502 -9.92 15.89 5.25
CA LEU A 502 -9.85 17.24 4.70
C LEU A 502 -9.51 18.28 5.78
N LEU A 503 -10.18 18.21 6.94
CA LEU A 503 -9.90 19.09 8.07
C LEU A 503 -8.46 18.93 8.57
N ALA A 504 -7.96 17.69 8.66
CA ALA A 504 -6.59 17.43 9.08
C ALA A 504 -5.55 18.05 8.13
N LEU A 505 -5.81 18.03 6.81
CA LEU A 505 -4.96 18.68 5.81
C LEU A 505 -5.01 20.22 5.96
N GLN A 506 -6.21 20.79 6.06
CA GLN A 506 -6.42 22.24 6.19
C GLN A 506 -5.83 22.81 7.49
N LEU A 507 -5.97 22.10 8.62
CA LEU A 507 -5.39 22.50 9.90
C LEU A 507 -3.85 22.55 9.86
N ARG A 508 -3.23 21.82 8.96
CA ARG A 508 -1.79 21.87 8.70
C ARG A 508 -1.38 22.94 7.69
N GLY A 509 -2.34 23.74 7.23
CA GLY A 509 -2.08 24.79 6.24
C GLY A 509 -1.81 24.25 4.82
N LEU A 510 -2.18 23.00 4.55
CA LEU A 510 -2.01 22.41 3.23
C LEU A 510 -3.11 22.86 2.27
N ARG A 511 -2.80 22.89 0.99
CA ARG A 511 -3.71 23.30 -0.08
C ARG A 511 -4.70 22.17 -0.38
N ALA A 512 -5.85 22.19 0.28
CA ALA A 512 -6.85 21.13 0.20
C ALA A 512 -8.26 21.70 0.11
N GLY A 513 -9.10 21.12 -0.75
CA GLY A 513 -10.49 21.51 -0.91
C GLY A 513 -11.36 20.39 -1.47
N ARG A 514 -12.67 20.45 -1.15
CA ARG A 514 -13.67 19.56 -1.74
C ARG A 514 -14.19 20.16 -3.03
N VAL A 515 -14.16 19.38 -4.10
CA VAL A 515 -14.60 19.75 -5.46
C VAL A 515 -15.79 18.87 -5.85
N ARG A 516 -16.67 19.38 -6.69
CA ARG A 516 -17.77 18.58 -7.25
C ARG A 516 -17.22 17.54 -8.24
N ILE A 517 -17.77 16.33 -8.21
CA ILE A 517 -17.34 15.23 -9.09
C ILE A 517 -17.52 15.60 -10.57
N ASP A 518 -18.68 16.20 -10.93
CA ASP A 518 -18.99 16.60 -12.30
C ASP A 518 -17.97 17.62 -12.86
N GLU A 519 -17.49 18.55 -12.02
CA GLU A 519 -16.48 19.53 -12.40
C GLU A 519 -15.12 18.86 -12.70
N LEU A 520 -14.75 17.85 -11.88
CA LEU A 520 -13.52 17.10 -12.11
C LEU A 520 -13.61 16.21 -13.35
N LEU A 521 -14.74 15.55 -13.58
CA LEU A 521 -14.97 14.71 -14.76
C LEU A 521 -15.05 15.55 -16.06
N ALA A 522 -15.52 16.80 -15.99
CA ALA A 522 -15.52 17.70 -17.15
C ALA A 522 -14.10 17.95 -17.70
N VAL A 523 -13.05 17.76 -16.89
CA VAL A 523 -11.67 17.80 -17.38
C VAL A 523 -11.37 16.62 -18.30
N ALA A 524 -12.01 15.45 -18.08
CA ALA A 524 -11.79 14.25 -18.89
C ALA A 524 -12.37 14.37 -20.31
N THR A 525 -13.41 15.17 -20.49
CA THR A 525 -14.02 15.47 -21.81
C THR A 525 -13.26 16.57 -22.55
#